data_d00a01955194db8b0e9d550618409423
#
_entry.id   d00a01955194db8b0e9d550618409423
#
_cell.length_a   1.000
_cell.length_b   1.000
_cell.length_c   1.000
_cell.angle_alpha   90.00
_cell.angle_beta   90.00
_cell.angle_gamma   90.00
#
_symmetry.space_group_name_H-M   'P 1'
#
loop_
_entity.id
_entity.type
_entity.pdbx_description
1 polymer ?
#
loop_
_entity_poly.entity_id
_entity_poly.type
_entity_poly.pdbx_seq_one_letter_code
_entity_poly.pdbx_strand_id
1 'polypeptide(L)'
;MSSSDLPPLGFLAVEVNIHRPPGDPYNPRTWPFPLVHELVPGSQEKQIVSKETYDAEFINRFVASGKKLAEKGCVGIITSCGFLAMAQRQLSERIGVPIATSALVQIPSIRAFLGPQKIIGILTYDGERLGDTHLQEVGVDPATVRIRGLPATGHTRKVIQDSVKYDSGEMEREMVDSAVRLVKSIREEGREAGAVVLECTQMPPYAAAIQEQVGVPVYDVYTLGLWFYSGLVRKTPASWIS
;
A
#
# COMPACT_ATOMS: atom_id res chain seq x y z
N MET A 1 -26.81 -6.57 9.21
CA MET A 1 -25.65 -6.94 10.05
C MET A 1 -24.87 -5.67 10.34
N SER A 2 -24.58 -5.41 11.59
CA SER A 2 -23.67 -4.34 12.00
C SER A 2 -22.26 -4.61 11.42
N SER A 3 -21.42 -3.60 11.23
CA SER A 3 -20.03 -3.79 10.86
C SER A 3 -19.27 -4.69 11.85
N SER A 4 -19.74 -4.78 13.10
CA SER A 4 -19.24 -5.66 14.16
C SER A 4 -19.44 -7.16 13.92
N ASP A 5 -20.39 -7.54 13.03
CA ASP A 5 -20.68 -8.95 12.75
C ASP A 5 -19.82 -9.54 11.62
N LEU A 6 -18.93 -8.73 11.07
CA LEU A 6 -18.01 -9.14 10.00
C LEU A 6 -16.74 -9.76 10.58
N PRO A 7 -16.19 -10.83 9.96
CA PRO A 7 -14.88 -11.32 10.35
C PRO A 7 -13.82 -10.23 10.11
N PRO A 8 -12.83 -10.09 11.00
CA PRO A 8 -11.85 -9.01 10.90
C PRO A 8 -10.82 -9.25 9.80
N LEU A 9 -10.32 -8.14 9.23
CA LEU A 9 -9.07 -8.13 8.47
C LEU A 9 -7.89 -7.90 9.43
N GLY A 10 -6.80 -8.65 9.26
CA GLY A 10 -5.57 -8.46 10.00
C GLY A 10 -4.73 -7.33 9.43
N PHE A 11 -4.03 -6.62 10.29
CA PHE A 11 -3.13 -5.54 9.92
C PHE A 11 -1.76 -5.73 10.59
N LEU A 12 -0.73 -6.09 9.81
CA LEU A 12 0.65 -6.15 10.29
C LEU A 12 1.24 -4.73 10.35
N ALA A 13 1.39 -4.22 11.56
CA ALA A 13 1.89 -2.88 11.82
C ALA A 13 3.41 -2.89 12.02
N VAL A 14 4.11 -1.95 11.37
CA VAL A 14 5.53 -1.68 11.60
C VAL A 14 5.71 -0.70 12.77
N GLU A 15 6.90 -0.73 13.40
CA GLU A 15 7.26 0.14 14.52
C GLU A 15 7.56 1.58 14.04
N VAL A 16 6.49 2.29 13.64
CA VAL A 16 6.56 3.70 13.28
C VAL A 16 5.45 4.46 14.02
N ASN A 17 5.86 5.39 14.87
CA ASN A 17 4.92 6.22 15.64
C ASN A 17 4.66 7.54 14.94
N ILE A 18 3.60 7.61 14.17
CA ILE A 18 3.17 8.80 13.42
C ILE A 18 1.67 9.01 13.55
N HIS A 19 1.21 10.21 13.22
CA HIS A 19 -0.22 10.50 13.14
C HIS A 19 -0.88 9.65 12.04
N ARG A 20 -2.04 9.07 12.35
CA ARG A 20 -2.80 8.15 11.48
C ARG A 20 -4.22 8.70 11.25
N PRO A 21 -4.43 9.61 10.29
CA PRO A 21 -5.76 10.16 10.02
C PRO A 21 -6.71 9.11 9.42
N PRO A 22 -8.03 9.34 9.38
CA PRO A 22 -8.93 8.56 8.52
C PRO A 22 -8.43 8.59 7.08
N GLY A 23 -8.44 7.43 6.41
CA GLY A 23 -7.78 7.20 5.12
C GLY A 23 -6.43 6.48 5.26
N ASP A 24 -5.66 6.70 6.35
CA ASP A 24 -4.52 5.85 6.66
C ASP A 24 -5.01 4.41 6.98
N PRO A 25 -4.43 3.36 6.41
CA PRO A 25 -4.90 1.98 6.59
C PRO A 25 -4.76 1.47 8.03
N TYR A 26 -3.92 2.08 8.87
CA TYR A 26 -3.84 1.75 10.29
C TYR A 26 -5.08 2.23 11.06
N ASN A 27 -5.74 3.31 10.61
CA ASN A 27 -6.88 3.86 11.31
C ASN A 27 -8.13 2.98 11.08
N PRO A 28 -8.75 2.40 12.12
CA PRO A 28 -9.91 1.53 11.94
C PRO A 28 -11.11 2.24 11.31
N ARG A 29 -11.21 3.58 11.40
CA ARG A 29 -12.26 4.36 10.73
C ARG A 29 -12.11 4.42 9.21
N THR A 30 -10.99 3.97 8.67
CA THR A 30 -10.75 3.89 7.22
C THR A 30 -11.58 2.76 6.59
N TRP A 31 -11.90 1.72 7.33
CA TRP A 31 -12.45 0.48 6.81
C TRP A 31 -13.92 0.28 7.13
N PRO A 32 -14.73 -0.27 6.20
CA PRO A 32 -16.12 -0.64 6.46
C PRO A 32 -16.28 -2.00 7.16
N PHE A 33 -15.19 -2.59 7.65
CA PHE A 33 -15.10 -3.87 8.36
C PHE A 33 -14.12 -3.77 9.53
N PRO A 34 -14.18 -4.72 10.50
CA PRO A 34 -13.26 -4.72 11.63
C PRO A 34 -11.81 -4.92 11.22
N LEU A 35 -10.89 -4.22 11.89
CA LEU A 35 -9.46 -4.34 11.72
C LEU A 35 -8.81 -4.78 13.03
N VAL A 36 -7.97 -5.82 12.98
CA VAL A 36 -7.17 -6.29 14.11
C VAL A 36 -5.71 -6.04 13.83
N HIS A 37 -5.06 -5.27 14.70
CA HIS A 37 -3.65 -4.94 14.58
C HIS A 37 -2.76 -5.94 15.31
N GLU A 38 -1.60 -6.21 14.72
CA GLU A 38 -0.49 -6.88 15.37
C GLU A 38 0.80 -6.13 15.02
N LEU A 39 1.48 -5.61 16.05
CA LEU A 39 2.77 -4.94 15.88
C LEU A 39 3.86 -5.98 15.65
N VAL A 40 4.68 -5.78 14.62
CA VAL A 40 5.82 -6.64 14.33
C VAL A 40 7.06 -6.08 15.03
N PRO A 41 7.61 -6.75 16.05
CA PRO A 41 8.76 -6.25 16.80
C PRO A 41 9.99 -6.07 15.90
N GLY A 42 10.74 -4.98 16.09
CA GLY A 42 11.98 -4.71 15.37
C GLY A 42 11.77 -4.36 13.88
N SER A 43 10.58 -3.94 13.48
CA SER A 43 10.26 -3.53 12.10
C SER A 43 10.38 -2.02 11.90
N GLN A 44 11.54 -1.47 12.19
CA GLN A 44 11.79 -0.02 12.06
C GLN A 44 11.87 0.41 10.57
N GLU A 45 11.55 1.68 10.30
CA GLU A 45 11.54 2.26 8.95
C GLU A 45 12.83 1.95 8.17
N LYS A 46 14.00 2.19 8.76
CA LYS A 46 15.30 1.96 8.13
C LYS A 46 15.60 0.51 7.74
N GLN A 47 14.92 -0.46 8.36
CA GLN A 47 15.07 -1.88 8.04
C GLN A 47 14.11 -2.29 6.93
N ILE A 48 12.90 -1.71 6.94
CA ILE A 48 11.84 -2.11 6.03
C ILE A 48 11.92 -1.37 4.68
N VAL A 49 12.30 -0.09 4.69
CA VAL A 49 12.53 0.70 3.48
C VAL A 49 13.93 0.38 2.97
N SER A 50 14.08 -0.74 2.29
CA SER A 50 15.35 -1.29 1.83
C SER A 50 15.28 -1.70 0.36
N LYS A 51 16.37 -1.55 -0.35
CA LYS A 51 16.61 -2.12 -1.69
C LYS A 51 17.10 -3.56 -1.61
N GLU A 52 17.70 -3.91 -0.49
CA GLU A 52 18.24 -5.22 -0.19
C GLU A 52 17.12 -6.17 0.27
N THR A 53 17.25 -7.44 -0.04
CA THR A 53 16.32 -8.48 0.44
C THR A 53 16.38 -8.60 1.96
N TYR A 54 15.22 -8.85 2.57
CA TYR A 54 15.15 -9.06 4.00
C TYR A 54 15.79 -10.38 4.42
N ASP A 55 16.48 -10.37 5.56
CA ASP A 55 17.02 -11.60 6.14
C ASP A 55 15.91 -12.51 6.68
N ALA A 56 16.29 -13.77 6.96
CA ALA A 56 15.34 -14.78 7.42
C ALA A 56 14.73 -14.44 8.79
N GLU A 57 15.47 -13.78 9.68
CA GLU A 57 14.98 -13.39 11.00
C GLU A 57 13.92 -12.31 10.90
N PHE A 58 14.15 -11.30 10.05
CA PHE A 58 13.16 -10.25 9.76
C PHE A 58 11.85 -10.87 9.23
N ILE A 59 11.93 -11.73 8.21
CA ILE A 59 10.76 -12.44 7.67
C ILE A 59 10.07 -13.29 8.73
N ASN A 60 10.82 -14.01 9.58
CA ASN A 60 10.26 -14.85 10.63
C ASN A 60 9.42 -14.05 11.64
N ARG A 61 9.80 -12.81 11.97
CA ARG A 61 9.02 -11.93 12.84
C ARG A 61 7.66 -11.59 12.21
N PHE A 62 7.62 -11.27 10.92
CA PHE A 62 6.37 -11.02 10.19
C PHE A 62 5.49 -12.26 10.10
N VAL A 63 6.08 -13.42 9.82
CA VAL A 63 5.35 -14.70 9.82
C VAL A 63 4.74 -15.01 11.19
N ALA A 64 5.50 -14.83 12.28
CA ALA A 64 4.99 -15.06 13.63
C ALA A 64 3.82 -14.14 13.98
N SER A 65 3.95 -12.83 13.66
CA SER A 65 2.87 -11.86 13.89
C SER A 65 1.65 -12.13 12.98
N GLY A 66 1.89 -12.56 11.75
CA GLY A 66 0.80 -12.93 10.83
C GLY A 66 0.03 -14.16 11.29
N LYS A 67 0.70 -15.18 11.85
CA LYS A 67 0.04 -16.36 12.43
C LYS A 67 -0.83 -16.00 13.63
N LYS A 68 -0.39 -15.09 14.50
CA LYS A 68 -1.23 -14.59 15.60
C LYS A 68 -2.51 -13.91 15.09
N LEU A 69 -2.44 -13.16 13.96
CA LEU A 69 -3.63 -12.59 13.35
C LEU A 69 -4.58 -13.69 12.82
N ALA A 70 -4.04 -14.73 12.19
CA ALA A 70 -4.85 -15.87 11.75
C ALA A 70 -5.51 -16.58 12.94
N GLU A 71 -4.79 -16.82 14.04
CA GLU A 71 -5.31 -17.39 15.30
C GLU A 71 -6.40 -16.52 15.94
N LYS A 72 -6.35 -15.19 15.75
CA LYS A 72 -7.40 -14.24 16.16
C LYS A 72 -8.63 -14.24 15.24
N GLY A 73 -8.67 -15.13 14.24
CA GLY A 73 -9.79 -15.26 13.30
C GLY A 73 -9.81 -14.24 12.16
N CYS A 74 -8.69 -13.58 11.89
CA CYS A 74 -8.59 -12.71 10.71
C CYS A 74 -8.68 -13.55 9.44
N VAL A 75 -9.54 -13.12 8.50
CA VAL A 75 -9.79 -13.85 7.24
C VAL A 75 -8.75 -13.58 6.17
N GLY A 76 -7.92 -12.57 6.35
CA GLY A 76 -6.79 -12.19 5.52
C GLY A 76 -6.02 -11.07 6.19
N ILE A 77 -4.89 -10.67 5.59
CA ILE A 77 -3.96 -9.71 6.20
C ILE A 77 -3.53 -8.68 5.16
N ILE A 78 -3.43 -7.42 5.58
CA ILE A 78 -2.72 -6.34 4.88
C ILE A 78 -1.60 -5.79 5.76
N THR A 79 -0.72 -4.96 5.21
CA THR A 79 0.44 -4.44 5.94
C THR A 79 0.49 -2.91 5.94
N SER A 80 1.27 -2.35 6.86
CA SER A 80 1.48 -0.90 7.02
C SER A 80 2.63 -0.32 6.19
N CYS A 81 3.29 -1.12 5.35
CA CYS A 81 4.41 -0.65 4.54
C CYS A 81 4.47 -1.36 3.19
N GLY A 82 4.37 -0.60 2.10
CA GLY A 82 4.35 -1.15 0.76
C GLY A 82 5.67 -1.77 0.30
N PHE A 83 6.79 -1.44 0.93
CA PHE A 83 8.08 -2.10 0.70
C PHE A 83 8.07 -3.60 1.03
N LEU A 84 7.10 -4.06 1.83
CA LEU A 84 6.88 -5.50 2.08
C LEU A 84 6.42 -6.27 0.82
N ALA A 85 6.19 -5.60 -0.31
CA ALA A 85 6.03 -6.25 -1.60
C ALA A 85 7.14 -7.29 -1.85
N MET A 86 8.38 -6.98 -1.46
CA MET A 86 9.53 -7.88 -1.58
C MET A 86 9.41 -9.18 -0.77
N ALA A 87 8.52 -9.22 0.23
CA ALA A 87 8.25 -10.38 1.06
C ALA A 87 6.93 -11.10 0.69
N GLN A 88 6.22 -10.65 -0.36
CA GLN A 88 4.87 -11.13 -0.68
C GLN A 88 4.80 -12.66 -0.74
N ARG A 89 5.65 -13.29 -1.51
CA ARG A 89 5.66 -14.75 -1.69
C ARG A 89 5.97 -15.49 -0.39
N GLN A 90 7.04 -15.09 0.31
CA GLN A 90 7.47 -15.74 1.56
C GLN A 90 6.40 -15.67 2.66
N LEU A 91 5.69 -14.54 2.77
CA LEU A 91 4.64 -14.35 3.77
C LEU A 91 3.38 -15.12 3.39
N SER A 92 2.98 -15.10 2.10
CA SER A 92 1.79 -15.83 1.63
C SER A 92 1.91 -17.35 1.78
N GLU A 93 3.11 -17.91 1.60
CA GLU A 93 3.38 -19.34 1.77
C GLU A 93 3.35 -19.80 3.23
N ARG A 94 3.60 -18.90 4.21
CA ARG A 94 3.95 -19.30 5.57
C ARG A 94 2.95 -18.89 6.65
N ILE A 95 2.05 -17.94 6.36
CA ILE A 95 1.13 -17.38 7.39
C ILE A 95 -0.14 -18.24 7.55
N GLY A 96 -0.65 -18.86 6.49
CA GLY A 96 -1.81 -19.74 6.56
C GLY A 96 -3.16 -19.07 6.27
N VAL A 97 -3.21 -17.74 6.10
CA VAL A 97 -4.34 -16.98 5.55
C VAL A 97 -3.85 -16.08 4.41
N PRO A 98 -4.70 -15.71 3.45
CA PRO A 98 -4.30 -14.79 2.38
C PRO A 98 -3.70 -13.49 2.92
N ILE A 99 -2.65 -13.00 2.27
CA ILE A 99 -2.00 -11.73 2.62
C ILE A 99 -1.74 -10.89 1.37
N ALA A 100 -1.98 -9.58 1.48
CA ALA A 100 -1.62 -8.59 0.47
C ALA A 100 -0.67 -7.55 1.13
N THR A 101 0.61 -7.62 0.79
CA THR A 101 1.67 -6.89 1.48
C THR A 101 1.84 -5.44 1.03
N SER A 102 1.34 -5.09 -0.16
CA SER A 102 1.56 -3.78 -0.78
C SER A 102 0.47 -3.45 -1.78
N ALA A 103 0.19 -2.16 -1.96
CA ALA A 103 -0.66 -1.68 -3.06
C ALA A 103 -0.15 -2.15 -4.44
N LEU A 104 1.13 -2.45 -4.58
CA LEU A 104 1.76 -2.93 -5.82
C LEU A 104 1.19 -4.28 -6.30
N VAL A 105 0.62 -5.09 -5.40
CA VAL A 105 -0.05 -6.38 -5.74
C VAL A 105 -1.21 -6.19 -6.73
N GLN A 106 -1.80 -5.00 -6.82
CA GLN A 106 -2.87 -4.68 -7.77
C GLN A 106 -2.37 -4.46 -9.21
N ILE A 107 -1.08 -4.14 -9.41
CA ILE A 107 -0.56 -3.69 -10.70
C ILE A 107 -0.83 -4.69 -11.84
N PRO A 108 -0.66 -6.02 -11.68
CA PRO A 108 -0.98 -6.96 -12.75
C PRO A 108 -2.44 -6.88 -13.22
N SER A 109 -3.40 -6.71 -12.28
CA SER A 109 -4.82 -6.53 -12.62
C SER A 109 -5.07 -5.17 -13.27
N ILE A 110 -4.48 -4.09 -12.75
CA ILE A 110 -4.57 -2.75 -13.34
C ILE A 110 -4.01 -2.77 -14.76
N ARG A 111 -2.87 -3.45 -14.97
CA ARG A 111 -2.25 -3.62 -16.28
C ARG A 111 -3.21 -4.22 -17.30
N ALA A 112 -4.02 -5.21 -16.90
CA ALA A 112 -5.00 -5.87 -17.76
C ALA A 112 -6.15 -4.94 -18.20
N PHE A 113 -6.43 -3.87 -17.44
CA PHE A 113 -7.47 -2.88 -17.79
C PHE A 113 -6.97 -1.80 -18.74
N LEU A 114 -5.65 -1.71 -18.97
CA LEU A 114 -5.03 -0.62 -19.73
C LEU A 114 -4.60 -1.06 -21.12
N GLY A 115 -4.61 -0.13 -22.07
CA GLY A 115 -3.99 -0.36 -23.37
C GLY A 115 -2.48 -0.66 -23.23
N PRO A 116 -1.89 -1.48 -24.13
CA PRO A 116 -0.54 -2.01 -23.98
C PRO A 116 0.57 -0.92 -23.94
N GLN A 117 0.28 0.26 -24.50
CA GLN A 117 1.24 1.36 -24.57
C GLN A 117 1.21 2.29 -23.34
N LYS A 118 0.22 2.12 -22.45
CA LYS A 118 0.10 2.97 -21.27
C LYS A 118 1.06 2.52 -20.18
N ILE A 119 1.62 3.45 -19.45
CA ILE A 119 2.53 3.25 -18.32
C ILE A 119 1.75 3.40 -17.00
N ILE A 120 2.06 2.58 -16.01
CA ILE A 120 1.58 2.79 -14.64
C ILE A 120 2.63 3.57 -13.87
N GLY A 121 2.27 4.75 -13.35
CA GLY A 121 3.11 5.50 -12.44
C GLY A 121 3.05 4.90 -11.03
N ILE A 122 4.17 4.75 -10.36
CA ILE A 122 4.25 4.36 -8.94
C ILE A 122 4.78 5.55 -8.16
N LEU A 123 3.98 6.09 -7.24
CA LEU A 123 4.43 7.07 -6.27
C LEU A 123 4.77 6.34 -4.97
N THR A 124 6.01 6.49 -4.51
CA THR A 124 6.53 5.78 -3.33
C THR A 124 7.16 6.74 -2.34
N TYR A 125 7.32 6.29 -1.10
CA TYR A 125 8.06 7.01 -0.06
C TYR A 125 9.52 7.25 -0.46
N ASP A 126 10.20 6.23 -1.02
CA ASP A 126 11.61 6.28 -1.41
C ASP A 126 11.83 5.63 -2.79
N GLY A 127 11.95 6.46 -3.82
CA GLY A 127 12.12 5.98 -5.19
C GLY A 127 13.50 5.41 -5.50
N GLU A 128 14.51 5.66 -4.67
CA GLU A 128 15.86 5.09 -4.84
C GLU A 128 15.94 3.66 -4.27
N ARG A 129 15.08 3.37 -3.29
CA ARG A 129 15.05 2.08 -2.60
C ARG A 129 13.98 1.13 -3.13
N LEU A 130 12.89 1.63 -3.71
CA LEU A 130 11.93 0.79 -4.40
C LEU A 130 12.49 0.40 -5.78
N GLY A 131 12.67 -0.89 -6.02
CA GLY A 131 13.31 -1.38 -7.25
C GLY A 131 12.71 -2.68 -7.78
N ASP A 132 13.41 -3.26 -8.76
CA ASP A 132 12.95 -4.41 -9.54
C ASP A 132 12.59 -5.63 -8.69
N THR A 133 13.32 -5.87 -7.60
CA THR A 133 13.02 -6.99 -6.70
C THR A 133 11.62 -6.87 -6.09
N HIS A 134 11.21 -5.66 -5.69
CA HIS A 134 9.86 -5.42 -5.18
C HIS A 134 8.78 -5.67 -6.23
N LEU A 135 9.05 -5.25 -7.48
CA LEU A 135 8.14 -5.40 -8.60
C LEU A 135 7.99 -6.87 -9.01
N GLN A 136 9.10 -7.58 -9.15
CA GLN A 136 9.13 -8.98 -9.58
C GLN A 136 8.41 -9.91 -8.60
N GLU A 137 8.55 -9.69 -7.28
CA GLU A 137 7.88 -10.49 -6.25
C GLU A 137 6.34 -10.38 -6.28
N VAL A 138 5.82 -9.33 -6.89
CA VAL A 138 4.38 -9.13 -7.08
C VAL A 138 3.95 -9.28 -8.57
N GLY A 139 4.82 -9.84 -9.41
CA GLY A 139 4.51 -10.16 -10.81
C GLY A 139 4.43 -8.94 -11.73
N VAL A 140 5.15 -7.86 -11.42
CA VAL A 140 5.18 -6.62 -12.21
C VAL A 140 6.43 -6.57 -13.08
N ASP A 141 6.24 -6.35 -14.39
CA ASP A 141 7.33 -6.07 -15.32
C ASP A 141 7.80 -4.61 -15.14
N PRO A 142 9.08 -4.38 -14.74
CA PRO A 142 9.62 -3.03 -14.57
C PRO A 142 9.51 -2.13 -15.80
N ALA A 143 9.51 -2.70 -17.00
CA ALA A 143 9.38 -1.92 -18.25
C ALA A 143 8.02 -1.23 -18.39
N THR A 144 6.99 -1.73 -17.70
CA THR A 144 5.60 -1.25 -17.78
C THR A 144 5.26 -0.17 -16.75
N VAL A 145 6.20 0.18 -15.88
CA VAL A 145 6.00 1.15 -14.80
C VAL A 145 7.05 2.25 -14.81
N ARG A 146 6.76 3.35 -14.11
CA ARG A 146 7.73 4.40 -13.74
C ARG A 146 7.58 4.72 -12.28
N ILE A 147 8.70 4.77 -11.56
CA ILE A 147 8.74 5.00 -10.12
C ILE A 147 9.21 6.43 -9.85
N ARG A 148 8.52 7.11 -8.94
CA ARG A 148 8.97 8.38 -8.35
C ARG A 148 8.81 8.33 -6.85
N GLY A 149 9.88 8.70 -6.12
CA GLY A 149 9.85 8.91 -4.68
C GLY A 149 9.36 10.30 -4.30
N LEU A 150 8.90 10.43 -3.07
CA LEU A 150 8.70 11.73 -2.42
C LEU A 150 10.07 12.42 -2.21
N PRO A 151 10.10 13.75 -2.07
CA PRO A 151 11.34 14.49 -1.83
C PRO A 151 12.08 13.99 -0.57
N ALA A 152 13.38 13.78 -0.67
CA ALA A 152 14.20 13.29 0.45
C ALA A 152 14.21 14.26 1.66
N THR A 153 13.99 15.56 1.42
CA THR A 153 13.90 16.60 2.45
C THR A 153 12.47 17.08 2.68
N GLY A 154 11.48 16.32 2.17
CA GLY A 154 10.07 16.67 2.21
C GLY A 154 9.45 16.54 3.59
N HIS A 155 8.22 17.04 3.71
CA HIS A 155 7.48 17.04 4.97
C HIS A 155 7.16 15.61 5.44
N THR A 156 6.78 14.71 4.52
CA THR A 156 6.50 13.30 4.86
C THR A 156 7.69 12.62 5.51
N ARG A 157 8.90 12.82 4.98
CA ARG A 157 10.11 12.26 5.59
C ARG A 157 10.38 12.83 6.97
N LYS A 158 10.24 14.12 7.15
CA LYS A 158 10.43 14.79 8.45
C LYS A 158 9.42 14.30 9.49
N VAL A 159 8.17 14.08 9.10
CA VAL A 159 7.15 13.50 10.00
C VAL A 159 7.54 12.08 10.43
N ILE A 160 8.01 11.25 9.52
CA ILE A 160 8.33 9.84 9.78
C ILE A 160 9.66 9.68 10.53
N GLN A 161 10.71 10.40 10.12
CA GLN A 161 12.08 10.22 10.64
C GLN A 161 12.42 11.15 11.79
N ASP A 162 11.95 12.41 11.73
CA ASP A 162 12.35 13.45 12.65
C ASP A 162 11.24 13.83 13.64
N SER A 163 10.10 13.14 13.62
CA SER A 163 8.93 13.40 14.46
C SER A 163 8.42 14.84 14.37
N VAL A 164 8.58 15.47 13.22
CA VAL A 164 8.00 16.80 12.95
C VAL A 164 6.49 16.71 13.03
N LYS A 165 5.85 17.77 13.53
CA LYS A 165 4.39 17.83 13.64
C LYS A 165 3.73 17.58 12.29
N TYR A 166 2.78 16.66 12.27
CA TYR A 166 1.96 16.38 11.10
C TYR A 166 1.17 17.64 10.67
N ASP A 167 1.23 17.95 9.39
CA ASP A 167 0.44 18.96 8.70
C ASP A 167 -0.18 18.38 7.44
N SER A 168 -1.51 18.25 7.42
CA SER A 168 -2.22 17.62 6.30
C SER A 168 -2.08 18.40 5.00
N GLY A 169 -2.00 19.73 5.06
CA GLY A 169 -1.85 20.57 3.87
C GLY A 169 -0.46 20.45 3.25
N GLU A 170 0.59 20.34 4.08
CA GLU A 170 1.95 20.08 3.58
C GLU A 170 2.06 18.69 2.97
N MET A 171 1.48 17.67 3.62
CA MET A 171 1.43 16.30 3.10
C MET A 171 0.73 16.25 1.75
N GLU A 172 -0.46 16.87 1.63
CA GLU A 172 -1.24 16.89 0.39
C GLU A 172 -0.46 17.54 -0.74
N ARG A 173 0.07 18.76 -0.52
CA ARG A 173 0.86 19.48 -1.53
C ARG A 173 2.05 18.66 -2.02
N GLU A 174 2.81 18.07 -1.11
CA GLU A 174 3.99 17.28 -1.45
C GLU A 174 3.63 16.06 -2.30
N MET A 175 2.56 15.35 -1.94
CA MET A 175 2.13 14.14 -2.65
C MET A 175 1.51 14.45 -4.00
N VAL A 176 0.67 15.48 -4.08
CA VAL A 176 0.08 15.95 -5.33
C VAL A 176 1.16 16.42 -6.30
N ASP A 177 2.08 17.28 -5.86
CA ASP A 177 3.19 17.78 -6.68
C ASP A 177 4.06 16.64 -7.21
N SER A 178 4.33 15.64 -6.37
CA SER A 178 5.13 14.49 -6.75
C SER A 178 4.42 13.61 -7.79
N ALA A 179 3.12 13.40 -7.64
CA ALA A 179 2.30 12.65 -8.60
C ALA A 179 2.19 13.38 -9.95
N VAL A 180 1.99 14.69 -9.94
CA VAL A 180 1.97 15.52 -11.16
C VAL A 180 3.31 15.44 -11.91
N ARG A 181 4.43 15.53 -11.18
CA ARG A 181 5.78 15.37 -11.77
C ARG A 181 6.01 13.97 -12.33
N LEU A 182 5.48 12.92 -11.68
CA LEU A 182 5.55 11.55 -12.17
C LEU A 182 4.82 11.43 -13.52
N VAL A 183 3.58 11.87 -13.60
CA VAL A 183 2.79 11.80 -14.83
C VAL A 183 3.41 12.67 -15.93
N LYS A 184 3.96 13.83 -15.58
CA LYS A 184 4.67 14.71 -16.52
C LYS A 184 5.91 14.01 -17.08
N SER A 185 6.74 13.36 -16.25
CA SER A 185 7.94 12.65 -16.73
C SER A 185 7.60 11.50 -17.70
N ILE A 186 6.50 10.77 -17.46
CA ILE A 186 6.01 9.73 -18.39
C ILE A 186 5.65 10.34 -19.76
N ARG A 187 5.02 11.51 -19.77
CA ARG A 187 4.67 12.23 -21.01
C ARG A 187 5.91 12.75 -21.76
N GLU A 188 6.91 13.23 -21.03
CA GLU A 188 8.19 13.70 -21.58
C GLU A 188 8.98 12.56 -22.27
N GLU A 189 8.76 11.30 -21.86
CA GLU A 189 9.27 10.09 -22.53
C GLU A 189 8.47 9.72 -23.79
N GLY A 190 7.47 10.51 -24.18
CA GLY A 190 6.57 10.18 -25.30
C GLY A 190 5.57 9.06 -24.99
N ARG A 191 5.34 8.76 -23.69
CA ARG A 191 4.41 7.75 -23.23
C ARG A 191 3.19 8.38 -22.57
N GLU A 192 2.14 7.59 -22.34
CA GLU A 192 0.93 8.01 -21.66
C GLU A 192 0.79 7.27 -20.32
N ALA A 193 0.52 8.02 -19.24
CA ALA A 193 0.15 7.42 -17.97
C ALA A 193 -1.26 6.85 -18.06
N GLY A 194 -1.44 5.58 -17.70
CA GLY A 194 -2.74 4.93 -17.67
C GLY A 194 -3.36 4.88 -16.27
N ALA A 195 -2.53 4.87 -15.24
CA ALA A 195 -2.92 4.89 -13.83
C ALA A 195 -1.74 5.33 -12.97
N VAL A 196 -2.04 5.70 -11.72
CA VAL A 196 -1.04 5.89 -10.65
C VAL A 196 -1.33 4.92 -9.52
N VAL A 197 -0.30 4.26 -8.98
CA VAL A 197 -0.37 3.43 -7.78
C VAL A 197 0.43 4.12 -6.67
N LEU A 198 -0.23 4.39 -5.55
CA LEU A 198 0.37 4.96 -4.35
C LEU A 198 0.88 3.80 -3.48
N GLU A 199 2.19 3.63 -3.45
CA GLU A 199 2.80 2.54 -2.68
C GLU A 199 2.77 2.79 -1.18
N CYS A 200 3.06 4.03 -0.77
CA CYS A 200 3.17 4.39 0.64
C CYS A 200 1.80 4.48 1.30
N THR A 201 1.68 3.84 2.46
CA THR A 201 0.43 3.78 3.22
C THR A 201 0.00 5.10 3.88
N GLN A 202 0.83 6.14 3.79
CA GLN A 202 0.48 7.51 4.21
C GLN A 202 -0.26 8.31 3.13
N MET A 203 -0.35 7.79 1.90
CA MET A 203 -0.87 8.52 0.75
C MET A 203 -2.39 8.43 0.54
N PRO A 204 -3.11 7.36 0.97
CA PRO A 204 -4.53 7.23 0.67
C PRO A 204 -5.42 8.40 1.12
N PRO A 205 -5.16 9.11 2.24
CA PRO A 205 -5.94 10.30 2.60
C PRO A 205 -5.97 11.38 1.50
N TYR A 206 -4.97 11.40 0.62
CA TYR A 206 -4.77 12.40 -0.43
C TYR A 206 -5.06 11.86 -1.84
N ALA A 207 -5.47 10.60 -1.96
CA ALA A 207 -5.67 9.93 -3.26
C ALA A 207 -6.68 10.66 -4.16
N ALA A 208 -7.74 11.24 -3.59
CA ALA A 208 -8.72 12.01 -4.35
C ALA A 208 -8.13 13.28 -4.94
N ALA A 209 -7.38 14.06 -4.15
CA ALA A 209 -6.69 15.27 -4.60
C ALA A 209 -5.63 14.95 -5.68
N ILE A 210 -4.89 13.87 -5.48
CA ILE A 210 -3.94 13.36 -6.48
C ILE A 210 -4.67 13.03 -7.78
N GLN A 211 -5.75 12.25 -7.72
CA GLN A 211 -6.51 11.84 -8.91
C GLN A 211 -7.08 13.03 -9.69
N GLU A 212 -7.60 14.02 -8.99
CA GLU A 212 -8.10 15.26 -9.62
C GLU A 212 -7.02 15.97 -10.43
N GLN A 213 -5.79 16.04 -9.90
CA GLN A 213 -4.69 16.76 -10.56
C GLN A 213 -4.01 15.95 -11.66
N VAL A 214 -3.88 14.63 -11.52
CA VAL A 214 -3.22 13.81 -12.55
C VAL A 214 -4.15 13.39 -13.68
N GLY A 215 -5.47 13.35 -13.45
CA GLY A 215 -6.50 13.04 -14.44
C GLY A 215 -6.51 11.57 -14.91
N VAL A 216 -5.92 10.65 -14.13
CA VAL A 216 -5.92 9.19 -14.38
C VAL A 216 -6.35 8.44 -13.13
N PRO A 217 -6.83 7.18 -13.26
CA PRO A 217 -7.17 6.35 -12.09
C PRO A 217 -6.02 6.25 -11.08
N VAL A 218 -6.36 6.34 -9.80
CA VAL A 218 -5.42 6.23 -8.69
C VAL A 218 -5.79 5.02 -7.83
N TYR A 219 -4.81 4.19 -7.52
CA TYR A 219 -4.94 2.98 -6.70
C TYR A 219 -3.97 3.04 -5.52
N ASP A 220 -4.36 2.48 -4.40
CA ASP A 220 -3.60 2.50 -3.16
C ASP A 220 -3.93 1.29 -2.28
N VAL A 221 -3.45 1.27 -1.04
CA VAL A 221 -3.75 0.19 -0.10
C VAL A 221 -5.23 0.15 0.30
N TYR A 222 -5.95 1.28 0.22
CA TYR A 222 -7.40 1.31 0.50
C TYR A 222 -8.18 0.58 -0.59
N THR A 223 -7.91 0.89 -1.86
CA THR A 223 -8.52 0.17 -3.00
C THR A 223 -8.17 -1.32 -2.98
N LEU A 224 -6.91 -1.66 -2.66
CA LEU A 224 -6.48 -3.04 -2.46
C LEU A 224 -7.28 -3.73 -1.36
N GLY A 225 -7.38 -3.13 -0.18
CA GLY A 225 -8.03 -3.74 0.97
C GLY A 225 -9.52 -3.97 0.76
N LEU A 226 -10.22 -3.03 0.11
CA LEU A 226 -11.62 -3.20 -0.24
C LEU A 226 -11.82 -4.36 -1.23
N TRP A 227 -11.04 -4.39 -2.31
CA TRP A 227 -11.11 -5.48 -3.30
C TRP A 227 -10.76 -6.83 -2.66
N PHE A 228 -9.66 -6.90 -1.92
CA PHE A 228 -9.18 -8.10 -1.25
C PHE A 228 -10.22 -8.64 -0.27
N TYR A 229 -10.74 -7.78 0.63
CA TYR A 229 -11.75 -8.18 1.60
C TYR A 229 -13.06 -8.63 0.93
N SER A 230 -13.47 -8.01 -0.17
CA SER A 230 -14.68 -8.40 -0.91
C SER A 230 -14.62 -9.81 -1.47
N GLY A 231 -13.43 -10.32 -1.77
CA GLY A 231 -13.20 -11.69 -2.19
C GLY A 231 -13.19 -12.69 -1.02
N LEU A 232 -12.64 -12.26 0.13
CA LEU A 232 -12.56 -13.09 1.34
C LEU A 232 -13.91 -13.26 2.02
N VAL A 233 -14.75 -12.23 2.01
CA VAL A 233 -16.06 -12.19 2.69
C VAL A 233 -17.14 -11.82 1.69
N ARG A 234 -17.74 -12.84 1.07
CA ARG A 234 -18.83 -12.62 0.11
C ARG A 234 -20.14 -12.32 0.83
N LYS A 235 -20.84 -11.30 0.37
CA LYS A 235 -22.20 -10.95 0.80
C LYS A 235 -23.10 -10.85 -0.41
N THR A 236 -24.34 -11.29 -0.24
CA THR A 236 -25.38 -10.98 -1.21
C THR A 236 -25.78 -9.51 -1.06
N PRO A 237 -25.66 -8.70 -2.11
CA PRO A 237 -26.10 -7.29 -2.06
C PRO A 237 -27.58 -7.21 -1.68
N ALA A 238 -27.96 -6.25 -0.84
CA ALA A 238 -29.36 -6.08 -0.42
C ALA A 238 -30.31 -5.87 -1.61
N SER A 239 -29.85 -5.25 -2.68
CA SER A 239 -30.59 -5.04 -3.93
C SER A 239 -30.89 -6.35 -4.70
N TRP A 240 -30.27 -7.47 -4.35
CA TRP A 240 -30.53 -8.79 -4.97
C TRP A 240 -31.54 -9.61 -4.18
N ILE A 241 -31.91 -9.17 -2.97
CA ILE A 241 -32.88 -9.82 -2.11
C ILE A 241 -34.21 -9.11 -2.36
N SER A 242 -35.07 -9.73 -3.15
CA SER A 242 -36.44 -9.28 -3.43
C SER A 242 -37.39 -9.65 -2.30
#